data_51edcfcadff3e07977e333866c70f925
#
_entry.id   51edcfcadff3e07977e333866c70f925
#
_cell.length_a   1.000
_cell.length_b   1.000
_cell.length_c   1.000
_cell.angle_alpha   90.00
_cell.angle_beta   90.00
_cell.angle_gamma   90.00
#
_symmetry.space_group_name_H-M   'P 1'
#
loop_
_entity.id
_entity.type
_entity.pdbx_description
1 polymer ?
#
loop_
_entity_poly.entity_id
_entity_poly.type
_entity_poly.pdbx_seq_one_letter_code
_entity_poly.pdbx_strand_id
1 'polypeptide(L)'
;MLRSLVRLGIASVVALPAFAAMADNSQIARGEYLVTLGGCNDCHTPGYFLGKPDMSRFLGGSDVGFEIPGEGVFVGPNITPDKKTGIGGWTPEQIVKAIQVGERPDGRILAPIMPWHAFAHLTADDAMAIAAFLHSLTPVSNQTPGPFKPGEKVTTFMFRIMPPGGTAASAAK
;
A
#
# COMPACT_ATOMS: atom_id res chain seq x y z
N MET A 1 48.88 -55.77 21.60
CA MET A 1 48.60 -54.38 22.02
C MET A 1 48.19 -53.59 20.81
N LEU A 2 46.89 -53.44 20.60
CA LEU A 2 46.30 -52.72 19.41
C LEU A 2 45.77 -51.37 19.93
N ARG A 3 46.37 -50.26 19.47
CA ARG A 3 45.91 -48.89 19.81
C ARG A 3 44.91 -48.43 18.72
N SER A 4 43.62 -48.37 19.10
CA SER A 4 42.59 -47.77 18.30
C SER A 4 42.71 -46.23 18.31
N LEU A 5 42.94 -45.62 17.16
CA LEU A 5 42.90 -44.18 16.93
C LEU A 5 41.46 -43.79 16.62
N VAL A 6 40.80 -43.16 17.56
CA VAL A 6 39.50 -42.49 17.32
C VAL A 6 39.77 -41.18 16.60
N ARG A 7 39.35 -41.06 15.36
CA ARG A 7 39.35 -39.79 14.61
C ARG A 7 38.07 -39.01 14.95
N LEU A 8 38.20 -37.93 15.73
CA LEU A 8 37.13 -36.97 15.90
C LEU A 8 37.03 -36.13 14.63
N GLY A 9 35.94 -36.29 13.89
CA GLY A 9 35.58 -35.43 12.76
C GLY A 9 34.90 -34.17 13.30
N ILE A 10 35.55 -33.03 13.16
CA ILE A 10 34.94 -31.73 13.41
C ILE A 10 34.08 -31.34 12.22
N ALA A 11 32.76 -31.44 12.35
CA ALA A 11 31.84 -30.93 11.39
C ALA A 11 31.76 -29.40 11.54
N SER A 12 32.41 -28.66 10.65
CA SER A 12 32.26 -27.20 10.58
C SER A 12 30.87 -26.85 10.01
N VAL A 13 29.98 -26.41 10.87
CA VAL A 13 28.70 -25.79 10.44
C VAL A 13 29.01 -24.40 9.90
N VAL A 14 29.01 -24.27 8.56
CA VAL A 14 29.06 -22.97 7.89
C VAL A 14 27.69 -22.32 8.05
N ALA A 15 27.55 -21.42 9.03
CA ALA A 15 26.40 -20.55 9.13
C ALA A 15 26.46 -19.54 7.96
N LEU A 16 25.63 -19.73 6.95
CA LEU A 16 25.37 -18.71 5.93
C LEU A 16 24.69 -17.51 6.61
N PRO A 17 25.27 -16.29 6.54
CA PRO A 17 24.57 -15.14 7.02
C PRO A 17 23.31 -14.97 6.16
N ALA A 18 22.14 -14.94 6.79
CA ALA A 18 20.91 -14.47 6.16
C ALA A 18 21.10 -12.97 5.89
N PHE A 19 21.52 -12.63 4.66
CA PHE A 19 21.43 -11.26 4.16
C PHE A 19 19.93 -10.95 4.06
N ALA A 20 19.38 -10.32 5.08
CA ALA A 20 18.19 -9.51 4.89
C ALA A 20 18.61 -8.45 3.85
N ALA A 21 18.12 -8.62 2.61
CA ALA A 21 18.37 -7.65 1.55
C ALA A 21 17.75 -6.32 1.98
N MET A 22 18.58 -5.43 2.52
CA MET A 22 18.19 -4.04 2.71
C MET A 22 18.09 -3.43 1.30
N ALA A 23 16.93 -2.86 0.99
CA ALA A 23 16.77 -2.13 -0.25
C ALA A 23 17.89 -1.10 -0.36
N ASP A 24 18.59 -1.06 -1.48
CA ASP A 24 19.62 -0.06 -1.69
C ASP A 24 18.99 1.32 -1.96
N ASN A 25 19.77 2.37 -1.79
CA ASN A 25 19.30 3.74 -1.99
C ASN A 25 18.81 3.99 -3.43
N SER A 26 19.32 3.26 -4.42
CA SER A 26 18.90 3.40 -5.82
C SER A 26 17.49 2.80 -6.03
N GLN A 27 17.19 1.68 -5.38
CA GLN A 27 15.86 1.07 -5.42
C GLN A 27 14.81 1.95 -4.72
N ILE A 28 15.15 2.53 -3.57
CA ILE A 28 14.27 3.46 -2.86
C ILE A 28 14.00 4.70 -3.73
N ALA A 29 15.02 5.31 -4.32
CA ALA A 29 14.86 6.47 -5.20
C ALA A 29 14.02 6.15 -6.45
N ARG A 30 14.17 4.95 -7.02
CA ARG A 30 13.32 4.47 -8.12
C ARG A 30 11.87 4.35 -7.67
N GLY A 31 11.62 3.81 -6.49
CA GLY A 31 10.30 3.69 -5.90
C GLY A 31 9.64 5.04 -5.65
N GLU A 32 10.38 6.00 -5.12
CA GLU A 32 9.92 7.38 -4.92
C GLU A 32 9.46 8.02 -6.24
N TYR A 33 10.28 7.90 -7.28
CA TYR A 33 9.93 8.38 -8.62
C TYR A 33 8.63 7.75 -9.12
N LEU A 34 8.47 6.43 -8.99
CA LEU A 34 7.29 5.72 -9.47
C LEU A 34 6.04 6.04 -8.65
N VAL A 35 6.14 6.20 -7.34
CA VAL A 35 5.05 6.62 -6.45
C VAL A 35 4.59 8.02 -6.80
N THR A 36 5.53 8.92 -7.12
CA THR A 36 5.24 10.29 -7.57
C THR A 36 4.56 10.28 -8.94
N LEU A 37 5.13 9.56 -9.92
CA LEU A 37 4.59 9.46 -11.27
C LEU A 37 3.20 8.79 -11.29
N GLY A 38 3.01 7.76 -10.46
CA GLY A 38 1.75 7.02 -10.31
C GLY A 38 0.66 7.77 -9.55
N GLY A 39 0.94 8.98 -9.05
CA GLY A 39 -0.03 9.82 -8.35
C GLY A 39 -0.54 9.20 -7.03
N CYS A 40 0.24 8.36 -6.37
CA CYS A 40 -0.19 7.71 -5.12
C CYS A 40 -0.56 8.74 -4.04
N ASN A 41 0.16 9.87 -4.02
CA ASN A 41 -0.09 11.00 -3.12
C ASN A 41 -1.50 11.57 -3.24
N ASP A 42 -2.08 11.56 -4.44
CA ASP A 42 -3.38 12.17 -4.72
C ASP A 42 -4.49 11.51 -3.90
N CYS A 43 -4.48 10.19 -3.84
CA CYS A 43 -5.49 9.39 -3.14
C CYS A 43 -5.05 8.94 -1.74
N HIS A 44 -3.79 9.13 -1.36
CA HIS A 44 -3.25 8.60 -0.10
C HIS A 44 -2.67 9.67 0.84
N THR A 45 -2.81 10.97 0.53
CA THR A 45 -2.41 12.06 1.43
C THR A 45 -3.62 12.93 1.77
N PRO A 46 -3.85 13.27 3.05
CA PRO A 46 -4.98 14.10 3.43
C PRO A 46 -4.87 15.49 2.83
N GLY A 47 -6.01 16.12 2.54
CA GLY A 47 -6.10 17.47 2.01
C GLY A 47 -5.73 17.64 0.54
N TYR A 48 -5.25 16.59 -0.14
CA TYR A 48 -4.84 16.70 -1.53
C TYR A 48 -5.97 17.20 -2.43
N PHE A 49 -7.12 16.53 -2.41
CA PHE A 49 -8.30 16.93 -3.20
C PHE A 49 -8.98 18.21 -2.71
N LEU A 50 -8.60 18.71 -1.54
CA LEU A 50 -9.05 19.98 -1.01
C LEU A 50 -8.08 21.14 -1.36
N GLY A 51 -7.06 20.87 -2.21
CA GLY A 51 -6.09 21.85 -2.67
C GLY A 51 -5.03 22.24 -1.62
N LYS A 52 -4.96 21.53 -0.51
CA LYS A 52 -4.00 21.78 0.58
C LYS A 52 -3.49 20.45 1.16
N PRO A 53 -2.61 19.74 0.46
CA PRO A 53 -2.07 18.47 0.94
C PRO A 53 -1.30 18.65 2.25
N ASP A 54 -1.59 17.79 3.21
CA ASP A 54 -0.86 17.73 4.47
C ASP A 54 0.38 16.85 4.32
N MET A 55 1.49 17.45 3.94
CA MET A 55 2.75 16.75 3.70
C MET A 55 3.39 16.18 4.99
N SER A 56 2.94 16.61 6.18
CA SER A 56 3.35 15.96 7.43
C SER A 56 2.76 14.55 7.59
N ARG A 57 1.69 14.27 6.84
CA ARG A 57 1.04 12.95 6.73
C ARG A 57 1.10 12.40 5.29
N PHE A 58 2.22 12.67 4.60
CA PHE A 58 2.45 12.15 3.24
C PHE A 58 2.19 10.65 3.17
N LEU A 59 1.32 10.21 2.26
CA LEU A 59 0.87 8.82 2.08
C LEU A 59 0.21 8.19 3.33
N GLY A 60 -0.16 9.01 4.31
CA GLY A 60 -0.77 8.56 5.56
C GLY A 60 -2.28 8.33 5.48
N GLY A 61 -2.87 8.29 4.29
CA GLY A 61 -4.29 8.07 4.04
C GLY A 61 -5.06 9.34 3.68
N SER A 62 -6.19 9.19 3.00
CA SER A 62 -7.03 10.28 2.51
C SER A 62 -8.09 10.71 3.53
N ASP A 63 -8.62 11.90 3.34
CA ASP A 63 -9.83 12.44 3.95
C ASP A 63 -10.99 12.57 2.94
N VAL A 64 -10.78 12.05 1.72
CA VAL A 64 -11.77 12.03 0.65
C VAL A 64 -12.00 10.60 0.17
N GLY A 65 -13.24 10.17 0.10
CA GLY A 65 -13.66 8.88 -0.44
C GLY A 65 -14.18 8.99 -1.85
N PHE A 66 -14.20 7.87 -2.55
CA PHE A 66 -14.75 7.74 -3.90
C PHE A 66 -15.96 6.81 -3.86
N GLU A 67 -17.11 7.32 -4.28
CA GLU A 67 -18.31 6.51 -4.38
C GLU A 67 -18.29 5.68 -5.67
N ILE A 68 -18.47 4.38 -5.50
CA ILE A 68 -18.69 3.45 -6.61
C ILE A 68 -20.16 3.01 -6.52
N PRO A 69 -21.00 3.33 -7.52
CA PRO A 69 -22.41 3.00 -7.49
C PRO A 69 -22.66 1.51 -7.23
N GLY A 70 -23.43 1.19 -6.21
CA GLY A 70 -23.74 -0.19 -5.82
C GLY A 70 -22.69 -0.88 -4.95
N GLU A 71 -21.50 -0.34 -4.82
CA GLU A 71 -20.42 -0.96 -4.03
C GLU A 71 -20.12 -0.21 -2.72
N GLY A 72 -20.32 1.12 -2.69
CA GLY A 72 -20.07 1.94 -1.52
C GLY A 72 -19.05 3.06 -1.72
N VAL A 73 -18.45 3.53 -0.62
CA VAL A 73 -17.46 4.62 -0.65
C VAL A 73 -16.11 4.10 -0.15
N PHE A 74 -15.09 4.28 -0.96
CA PHE A 74 -13.72 3.80 -0.70
C PHE A 74 -12.80 4.98 -0.46
N VAL A 75 -12.11 4.97 0.67
CA VAL A 75 -11.12 5.99 1.06
C VAL A 75 -9.73 5.41 0.87
N GLY A 76 -8.81 6.19 0.29
CA GLY A 76 -7.42 5.79 0.16
C GLY A 76 -6.81 5.54 1.54
N PRO A 77 -6.39 4.31 1.87
CA PRO A 77 -5.88 3.99 3.19
C PRO A 77 -4.48 4.58 3.43
N ASN A 78 -4.04 4.55 4.68
CA ASN A 78 -2.67 4.78 5.06
C ASN A 78 -1.76 3.71 4.46
N ILE A 79 -0.80 4.12 3.63
CA ILE A 79 0.19 3.23 2.99
C ILE A 79 1.62 3.49 3.49
N THR A 80 1.75 4.19 4.63
CA THR A 80 3.03 4.27 5.36
C THR A 80 3.28 3.00 6.16
N PRO A 81 4.52 2.74 6.62
CA PRO A 81 4.86 1.54 7.37
C PRO A 81 4.41 1.59 8.85
N ASP A 82 3.31 2.27 9.15
CA ASP A 82 2.66 2.16 10.47
C ASP A 82 2.05 0.77 10.64
N LYS A 83 2.37 0.10 11.76
CA LYS A 83 1.96 -1.28 12.00
C LYS A 83 0.49 -1.44 12.35
N LYS A 84 -0.17 -0.39 12.83
CA LYS A 84 -1.58 -0.45 13.28
C LYS A 84 -2.54 0.04 12.21
N THR A 85 -2.20 1.12 11.55
CA THR A 85 -3.10 1.85 10.65
C THR A 85 -2.66 1.84 9.19
N GLY A 86 -1.41 1.41 8.92
CA GLY A 86 -0.80 1.36 7.60
C GLY A 86 -0.43 -0.05 7.16
N ILE A 87 0.61 -0.13 6.34
CA ILE A 87 1.10 -1.38 5.74
C ILE A 87 2.36 -1.95 6.42
N GLY A 88 2.72 -1.46 7.63
CA GLY A 88 3.96 -1.86 8.31
C GLY A 88 4.03 -3.32 8.76
N GLY A 89 2.94 -4.06 8.66
CA GLY A 89 2.89 -5.51 8.87
C GLY A 89 2.93 -6.34 7.58
N TRP A 90 2.97 -5.71 6.41
CA TRP A 90 2.97 -6.39 5.11
C TRP A 90 4.38 -6.69 4.64
N THR A 91 4.58 -7.80 3.94
CA THR A 91 5.84 -8.06 3.24
C THR A 91 5.91 -7.26 1.93
N PRO A 92 7.11 -7.03 1.36
CA PRO A 92 7.24 -6.42 0.04
C PRO A 92 6.40 -7.12 -1.04
N GLU A 93 6.35 -8.46 -1.03
CA GLU A 93 5.59 -9.27 -1.99
C GLU A 93 4.07 -9.07 -1.81
N GLN A 94 3.60 -8.87 -0.58
CA GLN A 94 2.20 -8.57 -0.30
C GLN A 94 1.83 -7.17 -0.82
N ILE A 95 2.74 -6.19 -0.72
CA ILE A 95 2.56 -4.87 -1.32
C ILE A 95 2.50 -4.99 -2.84
N VAL A 96 3.44 -5.70 -3.45
CA VAL A 96 3.47 -5.97 -4.90
C VAL A 96 2.16 -6.62 -5.35
N LYS A 97 1.69 -7.66 -4.64
CA LYS A 97 0.41 -8.32 -4.95
C LYS A 97 -0.76 -7.33 -4.88
N ALA A 98 -0.80 -6.46 -3.88
CA ALA A 98 -1.87 -5.46 -3.76
C ALA A 98 -1.84 -4.45 -4.91
N ILE A 99 -0.68 -3.96 -5.35
CA ILE A 99 -0.61 -2.96 -6.42
C ILE A 99 -0.75 -3.56 -7.82
N GLN A 100 -0.38 -4.83 -8.06
CA GLN A 100 -0.42 -5.46 -9.40
C GLN A 100 -1.64 -6.36 -9.60
N VAL A 101 -2.16 -6.98 -8.55
CA VAL A 101 -3.27 -7.94 -8.63
C VAL A 101 -4.53 -7.41 -7.94
N GLY A 102 -4.38 -6.34 -7.14
CA GLY A 102 -5.48 -5.76 -6.37
C GLY A 102 -5.85 -6.58 -5.13
N GLU A 103 -5.08 -7.59 -4.74
CA GLU A 103 -5.40 -8.45 -3.61
C GLU A 103 -4.57 -8.11 -2.37
N ARG A 104 -5.25 -7.79 -1.27
CA ARG A 104 -4.64 -7.50 0.03
C ARG A 104 -4.29 -8.79 0.78
N PRO A 105 -3.42 -8.73 1.83
CA PRO A 105 -3.08 -9.90 2.66
C PRO A 105 -4.28 -10.56 3.35
N ASP A 106 -5.36 -9.80 3.58
CA ASP A 106 -6.62 -10.31 4.14
C ASP A 106 -7.56 -10.96 3.09
N GLY A 107 -7.12 -11.08 1.83
CA GLY A 107 -7.87 -11.63 0.71
C GLY A 107 -8.88 -10.68 0.07
N ARG A 108 -9.05 -9.47 0.61
CA ARG A 108 -9.96 -8.47 0.04
C ARG A 108 -9.39 -7.89 -1.24
N ILE A 109 -10.23 -7.79 -2.27
CA ILE A 109 -9.85 -7.12 -3.52
C ILE A 109 -10.04 -5.61 -3.37
N LEU A 110 -9.07 -4.86 -3.87
CA LEU A 110 -9.10 -3.40 -3.90
C LEU A 110 -10.18 -2.90 -4.86
N ALA A 111 -10.85 -1.83 -4.46
CA ALA A 111 -11.83 -1.17 -5.32
C ALA A 111 -11.17 -0.68 -6.63
N PRO A 112 -11.88 -0.72 -7.77
CA PRO A 112 -11.31 -0.38 -9.09
C PRO A 112 -10.81 1.06 -9.20
N ILE A 113 -11.23 1.95 -8.28
CA ILE A 113 -10.71 3.32 -8.21
C ILE A 113 -9.21 3.35 -7.90
N MET A 114 -8.69 2.36 -7.18
CA MET A 114 -7.25 2.11 -7.10
C MET A 114 -6.83 1.44 -8.42
N PRO A 115 -6.02 2.08 -9.27
CA PRO A 115 -5.80 1.64 -10.65
C PRO A 115 -4.81 0.47 -10.76
N TRP A 116 -4.99 -0.59 -9.95
CA TRP A 116 -4.11 -1.75 -9.93
C TRP A 116 -4.04 -2.47 -11.28
N HIS A 117 -5.07 -2.38 -12.12
CA HIS A 117 -5.03 -2.88 -13.50
C HIS A 117 -3.93 -2.20 -14.34
N ALA A 118 -3.73 -0.89 -14.16
CA ALA A 118 -2.64 -0.18 -14.81
C ALA A 118 -1.28 -0.57 -14.23
N PHE A 119 -1.20 -0.71 -12.91
CA PHE A 119 0.03 -1.11 -12.21
C PHE A 119 0.40 -2.58 -12.43
N ALA A 120 -0.51 -3.43 -12.92
CA ALA A 120 -0.20 -4.79 -13.35
C ALA A 120 0.88 -4.84 -14.45
N HIS A 121 1.09 -3.74 -15.18
CA HIS A 121 2.12 -3.62 -16.24
C HIS A 121 3.50 -3.19 -15.71
N LEU A 122 3.64 -2.90 -14.42
CA LEU A 122 4.96 -2.63 -13.84
C LEU A 122 5.88 -3.86 -13.98
N THR A 123 7.15 -3.62 -14.22
CA THR A 123 8.15 -4.69 -14.10
C THR A 123 8.23 -5.17 -12.65
N ALA A 124 8.74 -6.38 -12.43
CA ALA A 124 8.94 -6.90 -11.08
C ALA A 124 9.86 -5.98 -10.24
N ASP A 125 10.92 -5.46 -10.86
CA ASP A 125 11.86 -4.56 -10.20
C ASP A 125 11.20 -3.22 -9.82
N ASP A 126 10.37 -2.65 -10.70
CA ASP A 126 9.64 -1.42 -10.43
C ASP A 126 8.60 -1.60 -9.32
N ALA A 127 7.87 -2.70 -9.31
CA ALA A 127 6.91 -3.01 -8.26
C ALA A 127 7.61 -3.21 -6.90
N MET A 128 8.75 -3.89 -6.89
CA MET A 128 9.58 -4.05 -5.69
C MET A 128 10.19 -2.73 -5.23
N ALA A 129 10.57 -1.84 -6.15
CA ALA A 129 11.07 -0.51 -5.82
C ALA A 129 9.99 0.34 -5.13
N ILE A 130 8.73 0.29 -5.59
CA ILE A 130 7.61 0.92 -4.91
C ILE A 130 7.45 0.37 -3.48
N ALA A 131 7.47 -0.95 -3.30
CA ALA A 131 7.35 -1.57 -1.99
C ALA A 131 8.51 -1.15 -1.05
N ALA A 132 9.73 -1.10 -1.57
CA ALA A 132 10.91 -0.65 -0.82
C ALA A 132 10.79 0.82 -0.39
N PHE A 133 10.34 1.70 -1.27
CA PHE A 133 10.11 3.11 -0.93
C PHE A 133 9.03 3.26 0.14
N LEU A 134 7.87 2.59 -0.01
CA LEU A 134 6.80 2.67 0.97
C LEU A 134 7.24 2.18 2.36
N HIS A 135 8.09 1.16 2.42
CA HIS A 135 8.66 0.68 3.68
C HIS A 135 9.73 1.62 4.26
N SER A 136 10.37 2.45 3.45
CA SER A 136 11.37 3.42 3.91
C SER A 136 10.79 4.69 4.51
N LEU A 137 9.48 4.92 4.34
CA LEU A 137 8.81 6.11 4.83
C LEU A 137 8.75 6.17 6.36
N THR A 138 8.66 7.38 6.91
CA THR A 138 8.31 7.56 8.31
C THR A 138 6.88 7.08 8.57
N PRO A 139 6.65 6.19 9.54
CA PRO A 139 5.31 5.75 9.90
C PRO A 139 4.41 6.91 10.33
N VAL A 140 3.21 7.00 9.76
CA VAL A 140 2.17 7.96 10.13
C VAL A 140 1.05 7.20 10.81
N SER A 141 0.74 7.51 12.06
CA SER A 141 -0.41 6.91 12.75
C SER A 141 -1.69 7.65 12.35
N ASN A 142 -2.41 7.09 11.38
CA ASN A 142 -3.68 7.65 10.89
C ASN A 142 -4.63 6.54 10.44
N GLN A 143 -5.72 6.35 11.18
CA GLN A 143 -6.78 5.42 10.81
C GLN A 143 -7.75 6.12 9.87
N THR A 144 -7.72 5.79 8.58
CA THR A 144 -8.71 6.28 7.62
C THR A 144 -10.07 5.62 7.86
N PRO A 145 -11.18 6.36 7.67
CA PRO A 145 -12.52 5.80 7.78
C PRO A 145 -12.85 4.87 6.58
N GLY A 146 -13.85 4.03 6.74
CA GLY A 146 -14.35 3.16 5.68
C GLY A 146 -13.56 1.85 5.50
N PRO A 147 -13.76 1.11 4.39
CA PRO A 147 -14.77 1.42 3.37
C PRO A 147 -16.19 1.42 3.91
N PHE A 148 -17.05 2.31 3.37
CA PHE A 148 -18.45 2.39 3.74
C PHE A 148 -19.28 1.58 2.75
N LYS A 149 -20.17 0.72 3.25
CA LYS A 149 -21.10 -0.05 2.42
C LYS A 149 -22.19 0.85 1.82
N PRO A 150 -22.90 0.41 0.77
CA PRO A 150 -24.06 1.13 0.26
C PRO A 150 -25.07 1.43 1.37
N GLY A 151 -25.47 2.71 1.49
CA GLY A 151 -26.43 3.17 2.51
C GLY A 151 -25.83 3.48 3.88
N GLU A 152 -24.56 3.17 4.12
CA GLU A 152 -23.89 3.62 5.36
C GLU A 152 -23.66 5.13 5.39
N LYS A 153 -23.70 5.71 6.59
CA LYS A 153 -23.39 7.13 6.78
C LYS A 153 -21.91 7.39 6.53
N VAL A 154 -21.60 8.08 5.45
CA VAL A 154 -20.25 8.52 5.13
C VAL A 154 -19.85 9.69 6.02
N THR A 155 -18.65 9.61 6.63
CA THR A 155 -18.14 10.61 7.60
C THR A 155 -16.96 11.41 7.06
N THR A 156 -16.72 11.35 5.76
CA THR A 156 -15.63 12.06 5.07
C THR A 156 -16.16 12.80 3.85
N PHE A 157 -15.35 13.67 3.26
CA PHE A 157 -15.63 14.20 1.94
C PHE A 157 -15.69 13.07 0.93
N MET A 158 -16.43 13.26 -0.19
CA MET A 158 -16.47 12.23 -1.22
C MET A 158 -16.59 12.81 -2.63
N PHE A 159 -15.97 12.10 -3.57
CA PHE A 159 -16.26 12.24 -4.99
C PHE A 159 -17.40 11.32 -5.39
N ARG A 160 -18.33 11.87 -6.16
CA ARG A 160 -19.48 11.15 -6.68
C ARG A 160 -19.62 11.45 -8.17
N ILE A 161 -19.79 10.41 -8.98
CA ILE A 161 -20.13 10.57 -10.40
C ILE A 161 -21.63 10.80 -10.49
N MET A 162 -22.03 11.93 -11.06
CA MET A 162 -23.41 12.31 -11.25
C MET A 162 -23.78 12.22 -12.72
N PRO A 163 -25.01 11.76 -13.08
CA PRO A 163 -25.48 11.85 -14.44
C PRO A 163 -25.65 13.32 -14.86
N PRO A 164 -25.55 13.64 -16.15
CA PRO A 164 -25.79 15.00 -16.63
C PRO A 164 -27.13 15.53 -16.13
N GLY A 165 -27.14 16.75 -15.55
CA GLY A 165 -28.34 17.34 -14.95
C GLY A 165 -28.78 16.73 -13.61
N GLY A 166 -28.04 15.76 -13.07
CA GLY A 166 -28.31 15.16 -11.77
C GLY A 166 -27.98 16.10 -10.61
N THR A 167 -28.74 15.98 -9.52
CA THR A 167 -28.45 16.64 -8.25
C THR A 167 -28.03 15.60 -7.23
N ALA A 168 -27.36 16.01 -6.14
CA ALA A 168 -26.96 15.09 -5.06
C ALA A 168 -28.14 14.27 -4.49
N ALA A 169 -29.35 14.83 -4.54
CA ALA A 169 -30.58 14.16 -4.10
C ALA A 169 -31.06 13.07 -5.07
N SER A 170 -30.71 13.14 -6.37
CA SER A 170 -31.15 12.17 -7.39
C SER A 170 -30.31 10.88 -7.43
N ALA A 171 -29.15 10.88 -6.77
CA ALA A 171 -28.23 9.72 -6.75
C ALA A 171 -28.48 8.79 -5.56
N ALA A 172 -29.46 9.08 -4.71
CA ALA A 172 -29.81 8.31 -3.52
C ALA A 172 -30.99 7.33 -3.71
N LYS A 173 -31.38 7.03 -4.97
CA LYS A 173 -32.44 6.07 -5.29
C LYS A 173 -31.87 4.76 -5.80
#